data_e0906d82665eee9a2f9080803714f5a3
#
_entry.id   e0906d82665eee9a2f9080803714f5a3
#
_cell.length_a   1.000
_cell.length_b   1.000
_cell.length_c   1.000
_cell.angle_alpha   90.00
_cell.angle_beta   90.00
_cell.angle_gamma   90.00
#
_symmetry.space_group_name_H-M   'P 1'
#
loop_
_entity.id
_entity.type
_entity.pdbx_description
1 polymer ?
#
loop_
_entity_poly.entity_id
_entity_poly.type
_entity_poly.pdbx_seq_one_letter_code
_entity_poly.pdbx_strand_id
1 'polypeptide(L)'
;LPVFPSAATLEALAQQPAPDAKGDDARPVQRWEMTGPLPTVLGTTPHETESAVARLAAEVLGGTPRIRLSAGMQCLAREYGRFQLAHGAGPAPDLETFLQARCGEPMSHARVLMRTGAEPGAVELGGPWGAAAKGLVASLPSGKDMTAGIWSGEVDGRSIMVLAFAERFVELEPVAMDAGSEGVIELRGRFLVQAGTAEAFITRGKYGYETCEPDPKIALPAFRFRCPAAPGEESAIIEMMFSRPRRVLGERAMLGLVTPGRSAPAEFTSRALAANDRPIVEQERQSLVAAINRLRANHGIGELVVMEAQSAVTGRVLPQFFAAARGGAAEVADTIALGLLAGWEVGGGMVRDADFAAMNFHGVATMEQGLETLLMTPAMRTMLLNPKASSIALASRAYDEGRVISALVTTYRYFGTVDYVASEEALLDRLDRWRAAVGKPPVIRVGGNSAQPLAAARESIKGGRDAGIALNSALRRLVDEVGIDMRGLVLYTSDLNAISFPPDLITAPRVQIDLDIDHFQPRGSPWGTFFIVVVYTTN
;
A
#
# COMPACT_ATOMS: atom_id res chain seq x y z
N LEU A 1 -2.93 38.21 -7.03
CA LEU A 1 -2.05 37.71 -5.95
C LEU A 1 -2.96 37.22 -4.83
N PRO A 2 -2.89 35.94 -4.41
CA PRO A 2 -3.65 35.47 -3.26
C PRO A 2 -3.08 36.13 -1.99
N VAL A 3 -3.95 36.70 -1.19
CA VAL A 3 -3.62 37.27 0.12
C VAL A 3 -3.45 36.07 1.07
N PHE A 4 -2.23 35.82 1.52
CA PHE A 4 -1.95 34.85 2.57
C PHE A 4 -2.49 35.35 3.92
N PRO A 5 -3.13 34.51 4.74
CA PRO A 5 -3.53 34.90 6.08
C PRO A 5 -2.29 35.30 6.92
N SER A 6 -2.43 36.32 7.72
CA SER A 6 -1.35 36.82 8.59
C SER A 6 -0.96 35.77 9.65
N ALA A 7 0.27 35.80 10.14
CA ALA A 7 0.74 34.95 11.23
C ALA A 7 -0.20 34.95 12.45
N ALA A 8 -0.85 36.08 12.75
CA ALA A 8 -1.84 36.20 13.82
C ALA A 8 -3.11 35.38 13.55
N THR A 9 -3.51 35.18 12.29
CA THR A 9 -4.66 34.33 11.92
C THR A 9 -4.32 32.86 12.07
N LEU A 10 -3.08 32.47 11.81
CA LEU A 10 -2.59 31.08 12.01
C LEU A 10 -2.42 30.75 13.50
N GLU A 11 -1.97 31.70 14.32
CA GLU A 11 -1.92 31.57 15.78
C GLU A 11 -3.32 31.47 16.42
N ALA A 12 -4.30 32.21 15.93
CA ALA A 12 -5.68 32.14 16.40
C ALA A 12 -6.35 30.80 16.05
N LEU A 13 -6.00 30.18 14.91
CA LEU A 13 -6.45 28.84 14.53
C LEU A 13 -5.76 27.72 15.34
N ALA A 14 -4.51 27.94 15.76
CA ALA A 14 -3.78 27.02 16.62
C ALA A 14 -4.23 27.06 18.10
N GLN A 15 -4.90 28.15 18.52
CA GLN A 15 -5.42 28.32 19.88
C GLN A 15 -6.89 27.91 20.06
N GLN A 16 -7.56 27.41 19.03
CA GLN A 16 -8.85 26.78 19.23
C GLN A 16 -8.66 25.50 20.06
N PRO A 17 -9.29 25.36 21.22
CA PRO A 17 -9.21 24.14 22.00
C PRO A 17 -9.69 23.00 21.12
N ALA A 18 -8.87 21.92 21.04
CA ALA A 18 -9.30 20.69 20.41
C ALA A 18 -10.68 20.31 20.98
N PRO A 19 -11.65 19.94 20.14
CA PRO A 19 -12.93 19.48 20.65
C PRO A 19 -12.64 18.36 21.66
N ASP A 20 -13.21 18.52 22.86
CA ASP A 20 -12.95 17.68 24.02
C ASP A 20 -12.97 16.19 23.62
N ALA A 21 -11.85 15.53 23.80
CA ALA A 21 -11.65 14.11 23.58
C ALA A 21 -12.50 13.19 24.50
N LYS A 22 -13.45 13.75 25.21
CA LYS A 22 -14.38 13.03 26.12
C LYS A 22 -15.54 12.32 25.42
N GLY A 23 -15.66 12.42 24.08
CA GLY A 23 -16.76 11.81 23.33
C GLY A 23 -16.52 10.37 22.86
N ASP A 24 -15.31 9.85 22.92
CA ASP A 24 -14.94 8.62 22.22
C ASP A 24 -15.22 7.32 22.99
N ASP A 25 -15.36 7.37 24.30
CA ASP A 25 -15.59 6.19 25.14
C ASP A 25 -17.06 5.73 25.24
N ALA A 26 -17.99 6.48 24.68
CA ALA A 26 -19.43 6.21 24.78
C ALA A 26 -20.01 5.44 23.58
N ARG A 27 -19.20 5.05 22.59
CA ARG A 27 -19.70 4.28 21.44
C ARG A 27 -20.05 2.86 21.86
N PRO A 28 -21.22 2.32 21.42
CA PRO A 28 -21.58 0.95 21.73
C PRO A 28 -20.53 0.01 21.14
N VAL A 29 -20.00 -0.84 22.01
CA VAL A 29 -19.03 -1.88 21.66
C VAL A 29 -19.82 -3.11 21.25
N GLN A 30 -19.53 -3.67 20.08
CA GLN A 30 -20.13 -4.91 19.61
C GLN A 30 -19.10 -6.04 19.72
N ARG A 31 -19.40 -7.02 20.56
CA ARG A 31 -18.60 -8.23 20.68
C ARG A 31 -19.16 -9.31 19.77
N TRP A 32 -18.32 -9.92 18.98
CA TRP A 32 -18.65 -11.05 18.13
C TRP A 32 -17.80 -12.26 18.51
N GLU A 33 -18.49 -13.37 18.77
CA GLU A 33 -17.87 -14.66 19.05
C GLU A 33 -18.09 -15.60 17.87
N MET A 34 -16.99 -16.03 17.26
CA MET A 34 -16.99 -17.01 16.19
C MET A 34 -17.25 -18.41 16.76
N THR A 35 -18.06 -19.19 16.09
CA THR A 35 -18.40 -20.55 16.54
C THR A 35 -18.17 -21.59 15.45
N GLY A 36 -18.09 -22.86 15.88
CA GLY A 36 -17.85 -23.99 14.98
C GLY A 36 -16.36 -24.21 14.69
N PRO A 37 -16.03 -25.07 13.74
CA PRO A 37 -14.63 -25.37 13.42
C PRO A 37 -13.95 -24.14 12.84
N LEU A 38 -12.97 -23.60 13.57
CA LEU A 38 -12.15 -22.47 13.15
C LEU A 38 -10.84 -22.97 12.57
N PRO A 39 -10.38 -22.41 11.43
CA PRO A 39 -9.06 -22.75 10.88
C PRO A 39 -7.95 -22.41 11.88
N THR A 40 -6.96 -23.28 11.94
CA THR A 40 -5.73 -23.11 12.72
C THR A 40 -4.52 -22.84 11.84
N VAL A 41 -4.76 -22.80 10.53
CA VAL A 41 -3.72 -22.64 9.51
C VAL A 41 -4.11 -21.51 8.57
N LEU A 42 -3.15 -20.65 8.25
CA LEU A 42 -3.21 -19.72 7.14
C LEU A 42 -2.77 -20.49 5.88
N GLY A 43 -3.66 -20.64 4.93
CA GLY A 43 -3.43 -21.40 3.69
C GLY A 43 -4.73 -21.97 3.15
N THR A 44 -4.77 -22.21 1.84
CA THR A 44 -5.94 -22.83 1.22
C THR A 44 -6.02 -24.30 1.63
N THR A 45 -6.89 -24.61 2.56
CA THR A 45 -7.20 -26.00 2.96
C THR A 45 -8.48 -26.46 2.25
N PRO A 46 -8.45 -27.62 1.56
CA PRO A 46 -9.65 -28.16 0.95
C PRO A 46 -10.76 -28.35 2.00
N HIS A 47 -11.98 -28.08 1.61
CA HIS A 47 -13.14 -28.34 2.45
C HIS A 47 -13.79 -29.64 1.99
N GLU A 48 -13.59 -30.69 2.78
CA GLU A 48 -14.31 -31.95 2.61
C GLU A 48 -15.63 -31.87 3.38
N THR A 49 -16.74 -31.75 2.68
CA THR A 49 -18.07 -31.80 3.32
C THR A 49 -18.94 -32.86 2.68
N GLU A 50 -19.40 -33.78 3.48
CA GLU A 50 -20.48 -34.71 3.16
C GLU A 50 -21.89 -34.06 3.28
N SER A 51 -21.96 -32.77 3.57
CA SER A 51 -23.23 -32.07 3.85
C SER A 51 -24.02 -31.75 2.57
N ALA A 52 -25.34 -31.50 2.73
CA ALA A 52 -26.21 -31.04 1.64
C ALA A 52 -25.68 -29.74 1.00
N VAL A 53 -25.01 -28.90 1.80
CA VAL A 53 -24.38 -27.65 1.34
C VAL A 53 -23.19 -27.93 0.41
N ALA A 54 -22.40 -28.98 0.69
CA ALA A 54 -21.30 -29.36 -0.21
C ALA A 54 -21.81 -29.89 -1.55
N ARG A 55 -22.92 -30.63 -1.53
CA ARG A 55 -23.59 -31.10 -2.77
C ARG A 55 -24.12 -29.91 -3.57
N LEU A 56 -24.75 -28.94 -2.91
CA LEU A 56 -25.17 -27.69 -3.55
C LEU A 56 -23.97 -26.93 -4.14
N ALA A 57 -22.90 -26.82 -3.39
CA ALA A 57 -21.68 -26.19 -3.87
C ALA A 57 -21.09 -26.93 -5.09
N ALA A 58 -21.00 -28.25 -5.03
CA ALA A 58 -20.54 -29.05 -6.15
C ALA A 58 -21.45 -28.95 -7.38
N GLU A 59 -22.75 -28.90 -7.18
CA GLU A 59 -23.73 -28.73 -8.27
C GLU A 59 -23.68 -27.31 -8.87
N VAL A 60 -23.59 -26.28 -8.03
CA VAL A 60 -23.55 -24.89 -8.44
C VAL A 60 -22.20 -24.51 -9.06
N LEU A 61 -21.11 -25.04 -8.50
CA LEU A 61 -19.73 -24.74 -8.88
C LEU A 61 -19.13 -25.78 -9.83
N GLY A 62 -19.69 -27.01 -9.87
CA GLY A 62 -19.13 -28.19 -10.51
C GLY A 62 -18.92 -28.12 -12.03
N GLY A 63 -19.45 -27.10 -12.69
CA GLY A 63 -19.16 -26.79 -14.09
C GLY A 63 -18.02 -25.79 -14.30
N THR A 64 -17.38 -25.32 -13.22
CA THR A 64 -16.37 -24.25 -13.28
C THR A 64 -15.05 -24.74 -12.70
N PRO A 65 -14.14 -25.30 -13.51
CA PRO A 65 -12.95 -26.04 -13.05
C PRO A 65 -11.93 -25.20 -12.27
N ARG A 66 -12.13 -23.88 -12.18
CA ARG A 66 -11.22 -22.95 -11.49
C ARG A 66 -11.75 -22.44 -10.15
N ILE A 67 -12.89 -22.93 -9.67
CA ILE A 67 -13.41 -22.58 -8.35
C ILE A 67 -13.14 -23.73 -7.40
N ARG A 68 -12.43 -23.44 -6.31
CA ARG A 68 -12.12 -24.41 -5.25
C ARG A 68 -12.90 -24.04 -3.99
N LEU A 69 -13.53 -25.05 -3.38
CA LEU A 69 -14.06 -24.88 -2.04
C LEU A 69 -12.93 -24.94 -1.02
N SER A 70 -12.94 -24.03 -0.07
CA SER A 70 -11.96 -23.99 1.00
C SER A 70 -12.61 -23.90 2.37
N ALA A 71 -11.92 -24.43 3.39
CA ALA A 71 -12.35 -24.34 4.78
C ALA A 71 -12.39 -22.88 5.28
N GLY A 72 -11.44 -22.06 4.81
CA GLY A 72 -11.40 -20.65 5.15
C GLY A 72 -12.59 -19.87 4.60
N MET A 73 -12.95 -20.08 3.32
CA MET A 73 -14.13 -19.43 2.74
C MET A 73 -15.43 -19.97 3.34
N GLN A 74 -15.48 -21.24 3.73
CA GLN A 74 -16.61 -21.82 4.45
C GLN A 74 -16.78 -21.17 5.84
N CYS A 75 -15.67 -20.96 6.56
CA CYS A 75 -15.66 -20.22 7.81
C CYS A 75 -16.24 -18.82 7.60
N LEU A 76 -15.75 -18.09 6.60
CA LEU A 76 -16.20 -16.74 6.31
C LEU A 76 -17.70 -16.68 5.98
N ALA A 77 -18.18 -17.53 5.08
CA ALA A 77 -19.60 -17.61 4.71
C ALA A 77 -20.49 -17.87 5.94
N ARG A 78 -20.07 -18.77 6.83
CA ARG A 78 -20.78 -19.08 8.08
C ARG A 78 -20.86 -17.88 9.00
N GLU A 79 -19.74 -17.22 9.27
CA GLU A 79 -19.70 -16.11 10.21
C GLU A 79 -20.49 -14.89 9.71
N TYR A 80 -20.44 -14.61 8.41
CA TYR A 80 -21.28 -13.57 7.81
C TYR A 80 -22.77 -13.89 7.93
N GLY A 81 -23.15 -15.13 7.63
CA GLY A 81 -24.56 -15.55 7.74
C GLY A 81 -25.09 -15.50 9.15
N ARG A 82 -24.31 -15.97 10.12
CA ARG A 82 -24.65 -15.90 11.54
C ARG A 82 -24.80 -14.45 12.01
N PHE A 83 -23.85 -13.59 11.60
CA PHE A 83 -23.90 -12.18 11.95
C PHE A 83 -25.15 -11.50 11.38
N GLN A 84 -25.46 -11.75 10.10
CA GLN A 84 -26.66 -11.22 9.46
C GLN A 84 -27.96 -11.69 10.14
N LEU A 85 -28.03 -12.96 10.53
CA LEU A 85 -29.19 -13.48 11.26
C LEU A 85 -29.34 -12.84 12.63
N ALA A 86 -28.23 -12.63 13.35
CA ALA A 86 -28.25 -12.04 14.70
C ALA A 86 -28.57 -10.53 14.69
N HIS A 87 -28.10 -9.80 13.68
CA HIS A 87 -28.14 -8.33 13.68
C HIS A 87 -29.00 -7.71 12.56
N GLY A 88 -29.47 -8.50 11.61
CA GLY A 88 -30.23 -7.99 10.46
C GLY A 88 -29.41 -7.15 9.47
N ALA A 89 -28.10 -7.12 9.63
CA ALA A 89 -27.15 -6.34 8.83
C ALA A 89 -25.84 -7.11 8.63
N GLY A 90 -25.05 -6.71 7.63
CA GLY A 90 -23.68 -7.23 7.45
C GLY A 90 -22.73 -6.78 8.57
N PRO A 91 -21.59 -7.47 8.76
CA PRO A 91 -20.58 -7.07 9.73
C PRO A 91 -20.02 -5.67 9.39
N ALA A 92 -19.63 -4.96 10.44
CA ALA A 92 -18.89 -3.71 10.25
C ALA A 92 -17.52 -3.96 9.60
N PRO A 93 -16.93 -3.00 8.88
CA PRO A 93 -15.71 -3.20 8.11
C PRO A 93 -14.49 -3.69 8.91
N ASP A 94 -14.38 -3.31 10.18
CA ASP A 94 -13.33 -3.80 11.07
C ASP A 94 -13.54 -5.28 11.44
N LEU A 95 -14.77 -5.67 11.76
CA LEU A 95 -15.12 -7.07 11.97
C LEU A 95 -14.96 -7.88 10.68
N GLU A 96 -15.37 -7.33 9.54
CA GLU A 96 -15.16 -7.95 8.23
C GLU A 96 -13.68 -8.25 7.97
N THR A 97 -12.81 -7.27 8.21
CA THR A 97 -11.34 -7.43 8.06
C THR A 97 -10.81 -8.51 9.01
N PHE A 98 -11.28 -8.53 10.26
CA PHE A 98 -10.92 -9.56 11.21
C PHE A 98 -11.38 -10.95 10.75
N LEU A 99 -12.63 -11.11 10.32
CA LEU A 99 -13.17 -12.38 9.85
C LEU A 99 -12.39 -12.90 8.64
N GLN A 100 -12.07 -12.04 7.68
CA GLN A 100 -11.27 -12.40 6.52
C GLN A 100 -9.88 -12.93 6.92
N ALA A 101 -9.19 -12.20 7.81
CA ALA A 101 -7.87 -12.61 8.28
C ALA A 101 -7.92 -13.88 9.14
N ARG A 102 -8.93 -13.99 10.03
CA ARG A 102 -9.07 -15.09 11.01
C ARG A 102 -9.52 -16.41 10.37
N CYS A 103 -10.31 -16.35 9.31
CA CYS A 103 -10.72 -17.56 8.60
C CYS A 103 -9.58 -18.18 7.76
N GLY A 104 -8.41 -17.54 7.66
CA GLY A 104 -7.17 -18.18 7.22
C GLY A 104 -7.04 -18.46 5.73
N GLU A 105 -7.98 -18.04 4.89
CA GLU A 105 -7.85 -18.15 3.44
C GLU A 105 -6.93 -17.06 2.90
N PRO A 106 -5.86 -17.38 2.16
CA PRO A 106 -5.00 -16.39 1.55
C PRO A 106 -5.70 -15.73 0.35
N MET A 107 -6.45 -14.67 0.60
CA MET A 107 -7.26 -13.96 -0.39
C MET A 107 -7.02 -12.45 -0.33
N SER A 108 -7.28 -11.80 -1.45
CA SER A 108 -7.16 -10.34 -1.56
C SER A 108 -8.31 -9.61 -0.86
N HIS A 109 -9.51 -9.99 -1.23
CA HIS A 109 -10.76 -9.44 -0.72
C HIS A 109 -11.89 -10.41 -1.03
N ALA A 110 -12.63 -10.80 -0.01
CA ALA A 110 -13.80 -11.65 -0.20
C ALA A 110 -15.00 -10.82 -0.64
N ARG A 111 -15.74 -11.35 -1.59
CA ARG A 111 -17.09 -10.88 -1.92
C ARG A 111 -18.08 -11.82 -1.26
N VAL A 112 -19.07 -11.25 -0.59
CA VAL A 112 -20.09 -12.01 0.11
C VAL A 112 -21.45 -11.65 -0.48
N LEU A 113 -22.15 -12.66 -0.95
CA LEU A 113 -23.50 -12.54 -1.47
C LEU A 113 -24.42 -13.25 -0.52
N MET A 114 -25.45 -12.55 -0.05
CA MET A 114 -26.40 -13.08 0.91
C MET A 114 -27.81 -12.97 0.34
N ARG A 115 -28.61 -13.97 0.65
CA ARG A 115 -30.03 -13.96 0.38
C ARG A 115 -30.80 -14.47 1.58
N THR A 116 -31.75 -13.69 2.04
CA THR A 116 -32.65 -14.04 3.13
C THR A 116 -34.01 -14.46 2.60
N GLY A 117 -34.64 -15.44 3.19
CA GLY A 117 -36.00 -15.89 2.90
C GLY A 117 -36.84 -15.90 4.18
N ALA A 118 -38.16 -15.68 4.02
CA ALA A 118 -39.10 -15.63 5.13
C ALA A 118 -39.65 -17.02 5.52
N GLU A 119 -39.41 -18.05 4.73
CA GLU A 119 -39.98 -19.39 4.98
C GLU A 119 -38.88 -20.37 5.39
N PRO A 120 -39.14 -21.15 6.48
CA PRO A 120 -38.31 -22.27 6.89
C PRO A 120 -38.22 -23.32 5.78
N GLY A 121 -37.03 -23.89 5.54
CA GLY A 121 -36.85 -24.95 4.55
C GLY A 121 -36.80 -24.50 3.09
N ALA A 122 -36.87 -23.20 2.80
CA ALA A 122 -36.76 -22.66 1.43
C ALA A 122 -35.39 -22.90 0.75
N VAL A 123 -34.44 -23.48 1.47
CA VAL A 123 -33.10 -23.82 0.94
C VAL A 123 -33.09 -25.26 0.41
N GLU A 124 -34.03 -25.59 -0.47
CA GLU A 124 -33.94 -26.83 -1.23
C GLU A 124 -33.01 -26.64 -2.45
N LEU A 125 -32.20 -27.66 -2.69
CA LEU A 125 -31.20 -27.69 -3.78
C LEU A 125 -31.76 -27.42 -5.18
N GLY A 126 -33.06 -27.63 -5.38
CA GLY A 126 -33.79 -27.38 -6.64
C GLY A 126 -34.66 -26.11 -6.64
N GLY A 127 -34.73 -25.39 -5.54
CA GLY A 127 -35.62 -24.24 -5.35
C GLY A 127 -35.07 -22.91 -5.88
N PRO A 128 -35.75 -21.78 -5.59
CA PRO A 128 -35.31 -20.44 -6.02
C PRO A 128 -33.89 -20.09 -5.58
N TRP A 129 -33.40 -20.66 -4.49
CA TRP A 129 -32.05 -20.50 -3.96
C TRP A 129 -30.98 -21.13 -4.86
N GLY A 130 -31.21 -22.34 -5.34
CA GLY A 130 -30.27 -22.99 -6.27
C GLY A 130 -30.15 -22.21 -7.57
N ALA A 131 -31.26 -21.69 -8.09
CA ALA A 131 -31.26 -20.83 -9.28
C ALA A 131 -30.49 -19.51 -9.03
N ALA A 132 -30.69 -18.90 -7.85
CA ALA A 132 -29.95 -17.69 -7.48
C ALA A 132 -28.45 -17.96 -7.32
N ALA A 133 -28.07 -19.05 -6.65
CA ALA A 133 -26.66 -19.41 -6.51
C ALA A 133 -26.00 -19.67 -7.87
N LYS A 134 -26.68 -20.40 -8.78
CA LYS A 134 -26.20 -20.62 -10.15
C LYS A 134 -26.04 -19.29 -10.91
N GLY A 135 -27.00 -18.37 -10.78
CA GLY A 135 -26.91 -17.02 -11.37
C GLY A 135 -25.71 -16.22 -10.83
N LEU A 136 -25.46 -16.30 -9.53
CA LEU A 136 -24.31 -15.68 -8.90
C LEU A 136 -22.97 -16.23 -9.39
N VAL A 137 -22.87 -17.57 -9.47
CA VAL A 137 -21.66 -18.22 -10.00
C VAL A 137 -21.45 -17.90 -11.47
N ALA A 138 -22.50 -17.82 -12.27
CA ALA A 138 -22.41 -17.39 -13.66
C ALA A 138 -21.92 -15.95 -13.84
N SER A 139 -22.09 -15.11 -12.81
CA SER A 139 -21.59 -13.74 -12.80
C SER A 139 -20.12 -13.61 -12.38
N LEU A 140 -19.48 -14.68 -11.94
CA LEU A 140 -18.06 -14.66 -11.56
C LEU A 140 -17.16 -14.46 -12.79
N PRO A 141 -16.04 -13.75 -12.65
CA PRO A 141 -15.13 -13.53 -13.77
C PRO A 141 -14.62 -14.83 -14.36
N SER A 142 -14.86 -15.04 -15.66
CA SER A 142 -14.34 -16.23 -16.36
C SER A 142 -12.81 -16.19 -16.43
N GLY A 143 -12.19 -17.36 -16.30
CA GLY A 143 -10.75 -17.51 -16.50
C GLY A 143 -9.86 -17.20 -15.30
N LYS A 144 -10.42 -16.83 -14.14
CA LYS A 144 -9.69 -16.56 -12.90
C LYS A 144 -9.74 -17.76 -11.96
N ASP A 145 -8.65 -17.97 -11.22
CA ASP A 145 -8.63 -18.91 -10.11
C ASP A 145 -9.39 -18.31 -8.93
N MET A 146 -10.41 -19.01 -8.46
CA MET A 146 -11.30 -18.55 -7.40
C MET A 146 -11.32 -19.55 -6.24
N THR A 147 -11.55 -19.01 -5.05
CA THR A 147 -11.91 -19.82 -3.88
C THR A 147 -13.30 -19.42 -3.41
N ALA A 148 -14.07 -20.39 -2.88
CA ALA A 148 -15.43 -20.14 -2.45
C ALA A 148 -15.82 -20.95 -1.20
N GLY A 149 -16.84 -20.46 -0.49
CA GLY A 149 -17.52 -21.17 0.59
C GLY A 149 -19.01 -20.86 0.55
N ILE A 150 -19.84 -21.84 0.88
CA ILE A 150 -21.30 -21.68 0.91
C ILE A 150 -21.80 -22.13 2.28
N TRP A 151 -22.63 -21.30 2.88
CA TRP A 151 -23.28 -21.62 4.14
C TRP A 151 -24.77 -21.28 4.09
N SER A 152 -25.56 -22.09 4.76
CA SER A 152 -26.99 -21.82 5.00
C SER A 152 -27.33 -22.05 6.46
N GLY A 153 -28.24 -21.25 6.96
CA GLY A 153 -28.73 -21.35 8.35
C GLY A 153 -30.11 -20.78 8.50
N GLU A 154 -30.72 -21.04 9.64
CA GLU A 154 -32.04 -20.59 10.00
C GLU A 154 -32.05 -20.13 11.47
N VAL A 155 -32.65 -18.99 11.73
CA VAL A 155 -32.91 -18.47 13.08
C VAL A 155 -34.27 -17.77 13.08
N ASP A 156 -35.14 -18.10 14.05
CA ASP A 156 -36.46 -17.51 14.24
C ASP A 156 -37.33 -17.51 12.96
N GLY A 157 -37.30 -18.62 12.21
CA GLY A 157 -38.07 -18.77 10.98
C GLY A 157 -37.53 -17.98 9.79
N ARG A 158 -36.35 -17.35 9.93
CA ARG A 158 -35.65 -16.71 8.84
C ARG A 158 -34.53 -17.61 8.31
N SER A 159 -34.59 -17.95 7.07
CA SER A 159 -33.50 -18.68 6.42
C SER A 159 -32.56 -17.73 5.69
N ILE A 160 -31.29 -18.06 5.66
CA ILE A 160 -30.27 -17.32 4.94
C ILE A 160 -29.36 -18.27 4.18
N MET A 161 -28.97 -17.89 2.99
CA MET A 161 -27.88 -18.50 2.26
C MET A 161 -26.79 -17.47 1.99
N VAL A 162 -25.55 -17.85 2.20
CA VAL A 162 -24.38 -17.03 2.01
C VAL A 162 -23.41 -17.74 1.08
N LEU A 163 -23.00 -17.05 0.02
CA LEU A 163 -21.89 -17.43 -0.85
C LEU A 163 -20.76 -16.43 -0.67
N ALA A 164 -19.65 -16.87 -0.10
CA ALA A 164 -18.42 -16.11 -0.04
C ALA A 164 -17.46 -16.60 -1.13
N PHE A 165 -16.81 -15.68 -1.86
CA PHE A 165 -15.85 -16.02 -2.88
C PHE A 165 -14.78 -14.94 -3.04
N ALA A 166 -13.60 -15.36 -3.47
CA ALA A 166 -12.47 -14.46 -3.71
C ALA A 166 -11.61 -14.95 -4.88
N GLU A 167 -10.95 -14.02 -5.56
CA GLU A 167 -9.89 -14.34 -6.50
C GLU A 167 -8.64 -14.76 -5.73
N ARG A 168 -7.99 -15.82 -6.21
CA ARG A 168 -6.74 -16.33 -5.66
C ARG A 168 -5.59 -15.80 -6.48
N PHE A 169 -4.74 -15.03 -5.84
CA PHE A 169 -3.51 -14.52 -6.45
C PHE A 169 -2.29 -15.34 -6.09
N VAL A 170 -2.36 -16.06 -4.97
CA VAL A 170 -1.25 -16.86 -4.45
C VAL A 170 -1.70 -18.27 -4.07
N GLU A 171 -0.76 -19.19 -4.17
CA GLU A 171 -0.81 -20.48 -3.53
C GLU A 171 0.21 -20.47 -2.41
N LEU A 172 -0.27 -20.47 -1.17
CA LEU A 172 0.54 -20.39 0.03
C LEU A 172 0.73 -21.79 0.60
N GLU A 173 1.95 -22.17 0.94
CA GLU A 173 2.21 -23.33 1.78
C GLU A 173 1.55 -23.10 3.15
N PRO A 174 0.86 -24.09 3.74
CA PRO A 174 0.15 -23.90 4.99
C PRO A 174 1.07 -23.44 6.12
N VAL A 175 0.69 -22.34 6.78
CA VAL A 175 1.39 -21.77 7.94
C VAL A 175 0.48 -21.86 9.15
N ALA A 176 0.93 -22.48 10.23
CA ALA A 176 0.17 -22.51 11.48
C ALA A 176 -0.08 -21.09 12.00
N MET A 177 -1.29 -20.78 12.42
CA MET A 177 -1.62 -19.43 12.91
C MET A 177 -0.89 -19.06 14.21
N ASP A 178 -0.48 -20.05 15.00
CA ASP A 178 0.35 -19.91 16.18
C ASP A 178 1.86 -19.92 15.88
N ALA A 179 2.25 -19.96 14.59
CA ALA A 179 3.65 -19.89 14.18
C ALA A 179 4.32 -18.60 14.68
N GLY A 180 5.65 -18.63 14.76
CA GLY A 180 6.46 -17.47 15.14
C GLY A 180 6.81 -17.41 16.61
N SER A 181 6.59 -18.48 17.39
CA SER A 181 7.10 -18.60 18.77
C SER A 181 8.62 -18.39 18.86
N GLU A 182 9.36 -18.69 17.79
CA GLU A 182 10.81 -18.49 17.67
C GLU A 182 11.20 -17.10 17.14
N GLY A 183 10.26 -16.17 17.03
CA GLY A 183 10.52 -14.80 16.58
C GLY A 183 10.43 -14.56 15.08
N VAL A 184 10.12 -15.58 14.27
CA VAL A 184 9.99 -15.46 12.81
C VAL A 184 8.84 -16.31 12.28
N ILE A 185 8.04 -15.73 11.39
CA ILE A 185 7.03 -16.45 10.60
C ILE A 185 7.54 -16.50 9.16
N GLU A 186 7.57 -17.69 8.59
CA GLU A 186 7.99 -17.87 7.21
C GLU A 186 6.78 -18.10 6.29
N LEU A 187 6.64 -17.25 5.27
CA LEU A 187 5.65 -17.38 4.21
C LEU A 187 6.33 -17.92 2.96
N ARG A 188 5.88 -19.08 2.46
CA ARG A 188 6.35 -19.68 1.21
C ARG A 188 5.19 -19.95 0.27
N GLY A 189 5.45 -19.80 -1.02
CA GLY A 189 4.43 -20.11 -2.00
C GLY A 189 4.78 -19.61 -3.39
N ARG A 190 3.74 -19.44 -4.19
CA ARG A 190 3.90 -18.91 -5.55
C ARG A 190 2.69 -18.05 -5.95
N PHE A 191 2.94 -17.08 -6.80
CA PHE A 191 1.87 -16.33 -7.46
C PHE A 191 1.20 -17.21 -8.54
N LEU A 192 -0.11 -17.16 -8.59
CA LEU A 192 -0.95 -17.78 -9.63
C LEU A 192 -1.17 -16.81 -10.81
N VAL A 193 -0.75 -15.58 -10.67
CA VAL A 193 -0.81 -14.51 -11.66
C VAL A 193 0.59 -13.97 -11.92
N GLN A 194 0.75 -13.25 -13.02
CA GLN A 194 2.02 -12.62 -13.31
C GLN A 194 2.27 -11.45 -12.33
N ALA A 195 3.24 -11.60 -11.46
CA ALA A 195 3.69 -10.57 -10.52
C ALA A 195 5.00 -9.94 -11.01
N GLY A 196 5.09 -8.61 -10.94
CA GLY A 196 6.29 -7.84 -11.22
C GLY A 196 7.10 -7.54 -9.98
N THR A 197 6.41 -7.20 -8.88
CA THR A 197 6.99 -7.01 -7.54
C THR A 197 6.09 -7.67 -6.51
N ALA A 198 6.65 -7.99 -5.35
CA ALA A 198 5.90 -8.47 -4.21
C ALA A 198 6.55 -7.99 -2.91
N GLU A 199 5.73 -7.61 -1.95
CA GLU A 199 6.11 -7.16 -0.62
C GLU A 199 5.16 -7.77 0.40
N ALA A 200 5.67 -8.09 1.57
CA ALA A 200 4.86 -8.57 2.68
C ALA A 200 5.12 -7.73 3.94
N PHE A 201 4.09 -7.54 4.72
CA PHE A 201 4.10 -6.71 5.92
C PHE A 201 3.38 -7.42 7.06
N ILE A 202 3.77 -7.11 8.29
CA ILE A 202 3.12 -7.60 9.50
C ILE A 202 2.83 -6.45 10.45
N THR A 203 1.66 -6.45 11.10
CA THR A 203 1.33 -5.46 12.13
C THR A 203 2.15 -5.68 13.39
N ARG A 204 2.37 -4.60 14.14
CA ARG A 204 2.99 -4.58 15.47
C ARG A 204 2.15 -3.74 16.41
N GLY A 205 1.69 -4.35 17.49
CA GLY A 205 0.81 -3.66 18.43
C GLY A 205 -0.34 -2.93 17.75
N LYS A 206 -0.82 -1.86 18.36
CA LYS A 206 -2.02 -1.16 17.89
C LYS A 206 -1.84 -0.53 16.49
N TYR A 207 -0.69 0.07 16.21
CA TYR A 207 -0.47 0.84 14.97
C TYR A 207 0.90 0.63 14.32
N GLY A 208 1.82 -0.11 14.96
CA GLY A 208 3.11 -0.42 14.39
C GLY A 208 3.01 -1.44 13.24
N TYR A 209 4.06 -1.51 12.45
CA TYR A 209 4.22 -2.49 11.38
C TYR A 209 5.71 -2.79 11.15
N GLU A 210 5.96 -3.92 10.54
CA GLU A 210 7.28 -4.28 10.04
C GLU A 210 7.18 -4.87 8.63
N THR A 211 8.21 -4.65 7.82
CA THR A 211 8.33 -5.25 6.50
C THR A 211 8.95 -6.63 6.64
N CYS A 212 8.36 -7.62 6.00
CA CYS A 212 8.91 -8.97 5.94
C CYS A 212 10.08 -8.99 4.94
N GLU A 213 11.12 -9.71 5.28
CA GLU A 213 12.35 -9.79 4.49
C GLU A 213 12.18 -10.83 3.37
N PRO A 214 12.30 -10.46 2.07
CA PRO A 214 12.26 -11.42 0.98
C PRO A 214 13.55 -12.22 0.91
N ASP A 215 13.47 -13.50 0.53
CA ASP A 215 14.66 -14.29 0.21
C ASP A 215 15.17 -13.90 -1.20
N PRO A 216 16.34 -13.26 -1.32
CA PRO A 216 16.84 -12.77 -2.60
C PRO A 216 17.23 -13.89 -3.59
N LYS A 217 17.27 -15.14 -3.13
CA LYS A 217 17.56 -16.31 -3.97
C LYS A 217 16.34 -16.87 -4.66
N ILE A 218 15.15 -16.43 -4.27
CA ILE A 218 13.88 -16.92 -4.82
C ILE A 218 13.28 -15.84 -5.71
N ALA A 219 13.09 -16.17 -6.98
CA ALA A 219 12.53 -15.26 -7.97
C ALA A 219 11.04 -15.55 -8.20
N LEU A 220 10.27 -14.51 -8.49
CA LEU A 220 8.88 -14.63 -8.91
C LEU A 220 8.74 -15.57 -10.12
N PRO A 221 7.69 -16.41 -10.19
CA PRO A 221 6.49 -16.36 -9.37
C PRO A 221 6.60 -17.03 -7.98
N ALA A 222 7.66 -17.74 -7.65
CA ALA A 222 7.86 -18.26 -6.31
C ALA A 222 8.23 -17.14 -5.35
N PHE A 223 7.88 -17.27 -4.07
CA PHE A 223 8.26 -16.32 -3.04
C PHE A 223 8.58 -17.02 -1.72
N ARG A 224 9.42 -16.36 -0.95
CA ARG A 224 9.70 -16.68 0.44
C ARG A 224 9.92 -15.37 1.19
N PHE A 225 9.10 -15.13 2.22
CA PHE A 225 9.24 -13.98 3.10
C PHE A 225 9.46 -14.43 4.53
N ARG A 226 10.29 -13.74 5.25
CA ARG A 226 10.53 -13.91 6.68
C ARG A 226 9.96 -12.70 7.41
N CYS A 227 8.83 -12.89 8.07
CA CYS A 227 8.16 -11.86 8.86
C CYS A 227 8.65 -11.95 10.31
N PRO A 228 9.17 -10.85 10.90
CA PRO A 228 9.49 -10.86 12.30
C PRO A 228 8.22 -11.12 13.11
N ALA A 229 8.30 -11.90 14.17
CA ALA A 229 7.20 -12.18 15.08
C ALA A 229 7.64 -11.76 16.50
N ALA A 230 6.81 -11.02 17.22
CA ALA A 230 7.08 -10.72 18.61
C ALA A 230 6.39 -11.77 19.49
N PRO A 231 7.14 -12.65 20.18
CA PRO A 231 6.55 -13.60 21.08
C PRO A 231 5.72 -12.88 22.15
N GLY A 232 4.48 -13.33 22.34
CA GLY A 232 3.58 -12.73 23.31
C GLY A 232 2.66 -11.62 22.78
N GLU A 233 2.77 -11.19 21.54
CA GLU A 233 1.73 -10.37 20.88
C GLU A 233 0.40 -11.12 20.84
N GLU A 234 -0.69 -10.41 21.09
CA GLU A 234 -2.02 -11.04 21.11
C GLU A 234 -2.43 -11.56 19.74
N SER A 235 -2.24 -10.75 18.72
CA SER A 235 -2.45 -11.12 17.32
C SER A 235 -1.77 -10.11 16.40
N ALA A 236 -1.34 -10.58 15.24
CA ALA A 236 -0.80 -9.74 14.17
C ALA A 236 -1.47 -10.09 12.84
N ILE A 237 -1.64 -9.09 11.98
CA ILE A 237 -2.13 -9.28 10.62
C ILE A 237 -0.94 -9.23 9.68
N ILE A 238 -0.85 -10.27 8.84
CA ILE A 238 0.09 -10.32 7.72
C ILE A 238 -0.66 -9.95 6.45
N GLU A 239 -0.07 -9.06 5.66
CA GLU A 239 -0.59 -8.65 4.36
C GLU A 239 0.49 -8.75 3.32
N MET A 240 0.17 -9.34 2.18
CA MET A 240 1.07 -9.38 1.01
C MET A 240 0.45 -8.54 -0.10
N MET A 241 1.27 -7.64 -0.62
CA MET A 241 0.96 -6.79 -1.77
C MET A 241 1.81 -7.23 -2.96
N PHE A 242 1.29 -7.06 -4.16
CA PHE A 242 2.05 -7.27 -5.40
C PHE A 242 1.64 -6.26 -6.46
N SER A 243 2.52 -5.99 -7.40
CA SER A 243 2.16 -5.29 -8.63
C SER A 243 2.29 -6.22 -9.83
N ARG A 244 1.45 -6.03 -10.84
CA ARG A 244 1.63 -6.70 -12.14
C ARG A 244 2.75 -6.01 -12.92
N PRO A 245 3.42 -6.69 -13.85
CA PRO A 245 4.43 -6.05 -14.69
C PRO A 245 3.85 -4.81 -15.40
N ARG A 246 4.60 -3.73 -15.37
CA ARG A 246 4.22 -2.42 -15.94
C ARG A 246 2.97 -1.78 -15.32
N ARG A 247 2.47 -2.29 -14.19
CA ARG A 247 1.38 -1.69 -13.43
C ARG A 247 1.96 -0.90 -12.26
N VAL A 248 1.33 0.22 -11.95
CA VAL A 248 1.73 1.11 -10.85
C VAL A 248 1.00 0.75 -9.58
N LEU A 249 -0.27 0.42 -9.72
CA LEU A 249 -1.12 0.08 -8.59
C LEU A 249 -0.76 -1.30 -8.06
N GLY A 250 -0.44 -1.36 -6.78
CA GLY A 250 -0.34 -2.59 -6.03
C GLY A 250 -1.73 -3.18 -5.76
N GLU A 251 -1.81 -4.51 -5.80
CA GLU A 251 -2.98 -5.28 -5.45
C GLU A 251 -2.66 -6.09 -4.18
N ARG A 252 -3.62 -6.23 -3.29
CA ARG A 252 -3.46 -7.16 -2.17
C ARG A 252 -3.52 -8.60 -2.69
N ALA A 253 -2.49 -9.39 -2.42
CA ALA A 253 -2.47 -10.80 -2.74
C ALA A 253 -3.14 -11.65 -1.66
N MET A 254 -2.89 -11.30 -0.39
CA MET A 254 -3.46 -12.03 0.75
C MET A 254 -3.53 -11.17 2.01
N LEU A 255 -4.41 -11.57 2.89
CA LEU A 255 -4.53 -11.12 4.27
C LEU A 255 -4.62 -12.36 5.18
N GLY A 256 -3.94 -12.37 6.31
CA GLY A 256 -3.97 -13.46 7.26
C GLY A 256 -3.69 -13.02 8.68
N LEU A 257 -4.24 -13.74 9.67
CA LEU A 257 -4.03 -13.49 11.08
C LEU A 257 -3.07 -14.55 11.64
N VAL A 258 -2.11 -14.11 12.43
CA VAL A 258 -1.18 -14.96 13.18
C VAL A 258 -1.14 -14.54 14.65
N THR A 259 -0.87 -15.48 15.53
CA THR A 259 -0.84 -15.28 16.99
C THR A 259 0.36 -16.00 17.57
N PRO A 260 1.57 -15.41 17.50
CA PRO A 260 2.82 -16.10 17.81
C PRO A 260 2.80 -16.81 19.17
N GLY A 261 2.86 -18.16 19.15
CA GLY A 261 2.86 -19.00 20.34
C GLY A 261 1.53 -19.06 21.11
N ARG A 262 0.42 -18.65 20.53
CA ARG A 262 -0.91 -18.65 21.15
C ARG A 262 -1.99 -19.15 20.18
N SER A 263 -3.11 -19.60 20.74
CA SER A 263 -4.29 -19.90 19.93
C SER A 263 -4.88 -18.63 19.34
N ALA A 264 -5.25 -18.68 18.06
CA ALA A 264 -5.86 -17.56 17.39
C ALA A 264 -7.22 -17.20 18.02
N PRO A 265 -7.53 -15.91 18.23
CA PRO A 265 -8.74 -15.48 18.94
C PRO A 265 -10.00 -15.91 18.18
N ALA A 266 -11.00 -16.37 18.92
CA ALA A 266 -12.32 -16.63 18.40
C ALA A 266 -13.27 -15.43 18.58
N GLU A 267 -12.83 -14.39 19.29
CA GLU A 267 -13.62 -13.22 19.60
C GLU A 267 -13.02 -11.96 18.99
N PHE A 268 -13.90 -11.04 18.61
CA PHE A 268 -13.51 -9.70 18.16
C PHE A 268 -14.46 -8.67 18.77
N THR A 269 -13.89 -7.56 19.18
CA THR A 269 -14.64 -6.43 19.70
C THR A 269 -14.57 -5.28 18.69
N SER A 270 -15.68 -5.06 17.99
CA SER A 270 -15.82 -3.95 17.05
C SER A 270 -16.30 -2.69 17.79
N ARG A 271 -15.69 -1.56 17.45
CA ARG A 271 -16.19 -0.24 17.86
C ARG A 271 -17.06 0.40 16.77
N ALA A 272 -17.07 -0.18 15.59
CA ALA A 272 -17.95 0.20 14.51
C ALA A 272 -19.31 -0.51 14.69
N LEU A 273 -20.37 0.17 14.34
CA LEU A 273 -21.71 -0.44 14.34
C LEU A 273 -21.86 -1.29 13.09
N ALA A 274 -22.67 -2.36 13.18
CA ALA A 274 -23.02 -3.16 12.02
C ALA A 274 -23.49 -2.27 10.86
N ALA A 275 -23.06 -2.63 9.65
CA ALA A 275 -23.40 -1.90 8.44
C ALA A 275 -24.93 -2.00 8.19
N ASN A 276 -25.66 -1.07 8.71
CA ASN A 276 -27.01 -0.78 8.26
C ASN A 276 -26.90 0.26 7.15
N ASP A 277 -27.98 0.50 6.41
CA ASP A 277 -28.13 1.59 5.43
C ASP A 277 -27.91 3.00 6.05
N ARG A 278 -26.89 3.13 6.86
CA ARG A 278 -26.54 4.38 7.54
C ARG A 278 -25.81 5.26 6.56
N PRO A 279 -26.26 6.50 6.37
CA PRO A 279 -25.43 7.48 5.68
C PRO A 279 -24.14 7.66 6.48
N ILE A 280 -23.00 7.64 5.79
CA ILE A 280 -21.75 8.10 6.36
C ILE A 280 -21.94 9.60 6.56
N VAL A 281 -21.75 10.07 7.80
CA VAL A 281 -21.75 11.50 8.04
C VAL A 281 -20.60 12.09 7.27
N GLU A 282 -20.94 12.95 6.31
CA GLU A 282 -19.93 13.63 5.51
C GLU A 282 -19.01 14.39 6.47
N GLN A 283 -17.77 13.94 6.51
CA GLN A 283 -16.76 14.63 7.27
C GLN A 283 -15.76 15.19 6.30
N GLU A 284 -15.46 16.44 6.53
CA GLU A 284 -14.56 17.19 5.72
C GLU A 284 -13.17 16.50 5.65
N ARG A 285 -12.51 16.66 4.53
CA ARG A 285 -11.12 16.26 4.31
C ARG A 285 -10.21 16.62 5.49
N GLN A 286 -10.43 17.77 6.09
CA GLN A 286 -9.69 18.27 7.25
C GLN A 286 -9.81 17.34 8.47
N SER A 287 -10.98 16.76 8.72
CA SER A 287 -11.18 15.82 9.83
C SER A 287 -10.35 14.54 9.66
N LEU A 288 -10.23 14.02 8.44
CA LEU A 288 -9.39 12.85 8.17
C LEU A 288 -7.90 13.16 8.37
N VAL A 289 -7.42 14.30 7.86
CA VAL A 289 -6.03 14.73 8.06
C VAL A 289 -5.74 14.96 9.54
N ALA A 290 -6.66 15.62 10.25
CA ALA A 290 -6.50 15.83 11.69
C ALA A 290 -6.43 14.51 12.46
N ALA A 291 -7.26 13.52 12.11
CA ALA A 291 -7.21 12.19 12.71
C ALA A 291 -5.88 11.47 12.41
N ILE A 292 -5.41 11.53 11.16
CA ILE A 292 -4.10 10.97 10.78
C ILE A 292 -2.97 11.66 11.56
N ASN A 293 -2.98 12.99 11.66
CA ASN A 293 -1.92 13.74 12.34
C ASN A 293 -1.93 13.51 13.85
N ARG A 294 -3.11 13.41 14.50
CA ARG A 294 -3.19 12.98 15.91
C ARG A 294 -2.55 11.61 16.13
N LEU A 295 -2.84 10.67 15.23
CA LEU A 295 -2.26 9.35 15.30
C LEU A 295 -0.75 9.36 15.13
N ARG A 296 -0.25 10.13 14.15
CA ARG A 296 1.19 10.33 13.91
C ARG A 296 1.89 10.95 15.14
N ALA A 297 1.28 11.99 15.72
CA ALA A 297 1.80 12.63 16.93
C ALA A 297 1.90 11.66 18.11
N ASN A 298 0.90 10.78 18.30
CA ASN A 298 0.93 9.74 19.34
C ASN A 298 2.10 8.74 19.17
N HIS A 299 2.65 8.66 17.96
CA HIS A 299 3.83 7.85 17.64
C HIS A 299 5.12 8.64 17.50
N GLY A 300 5.13 9.93 17.86
CA GLY A 300 6.29 10.80 17.71
C GLY A 300 6.69 11.04 16.25
N ILE A 301 5.76 10.87 15.30
CA ILE A 301 5.96 11.09 13.87
C ILE A 301 5.47 12.50 13.52
N GLY A 302 6.22 13.22 12.68
CA GLY A 302 5.85 14.55 12.21
C GLY A 302 4.52 14.60 11.48
N GLU A 303 3.83 15.73 11.54
CA GLU A 303 2.55 15.94 10.88
C GLU A 303 2.68 15.94 9.35
N LEU A 304 1.62 15.56 8.66
CA LEU A 304 1.48 15.70 7.21
C LEU A 304 0.84 17.04 6.88
N VAL A 305 1.51 17.80 6.01
CA VAL A 305 0.99 19.08 5.51
C VAL A 305 0.08 18.82 4.31
N VAL A 306 -1.12 19.40 4.32
CA VAL A 306 -2.06 19.24 3.20
C VAL A 306 -1.60 20.07 2.00
N MET A 307 -1.51 19.39 0.86
CA MET A 307 -1.17 19.99 -0.43
C MET A 307 -2.46 20.39 -1.16
N GLU A 308 -2.88 21.65 -0.99
CA GLU A 308 -4.18 22.10 -1.49
C GLU A 308 -4.31 22.00 -3.02
N ALA A 309 -3.28 22.41 -3.76
CA ALA A 309 -3.29 22.33 -5.23
C ALA A 309 -3.41 20.88 -5.72
N GLN A 310 -2.65 19.96 -5.11
CA GLN A 310 -2.70 18.52 -5.43
C GLN A 310 -4.03 17.92 -5.02
N SER A 311 -4.56 18.29 -3.86
CA SER A 311 -5.88 17.84 -3.41
C SER A 311 -6.99 18.26 -4.37
N ALA A 312 -6.92 19.48 -4.91
CA ALA A 312 -7.86 19.94 -5.94
C ALA A 312 -7.75 19.12 -7.24
N VAL A 313 -6.53 18.75 -7.67
CA VAL A 313 -6.34 17.83 -8.81
C VAL A 313 -6.92 16.48 -8.50
N THR A 314 -6.62 15.91 -7.32
CA THR A 314 -7.16 14.63 -6.86
C THR A 314 -8.68 14.60 -6.91
N GLY A 315 -9.34 15.69 -6.46
CA GLY A 315 -10.80 15.81 -6.50
C GLY A 315 -11.39 15.77 -7.92
N ARG A 316 -10.70 16.39 -8.90
CA ARG A 316 -11.14 16.36 -10.30
C ARG A 316 -11.05 14.98 -10.94
N VAL A 317 -10.03 14.20 -10.64
CA VAL A 317 -9.79 12.89 -11.26
C VAL A 317 -10.42 11.72 -10.50
N LEU A 318 -10.83 11.92 -9.24
CA LEU A 318 -11.41 10.88 -8.39
C LEU A 318 -12.58 10.12 -9.05
N PRO A 319 -13.60 10.78 -9.65
CA PRO A 319 -14.71 10.06 -10.27
C PRO A 319 -14.25 9.18 -11.43
N GLN A 320 -13.30 9.66 -12.24
CA GLN A 320 -12.76 8.93 -13.38
C GLN A 320 -11.95 7.71 -12.92
N PHE A 321 -11.16 7.87 -11.87
CA PHE A 321 -10.40 6.76 -11.28
C PHE A 321 -11.31 5.61 -10.86
N PHE A 322 -12.34 5.89 -10.05
CA PHE A 322 -13.25 4.84 -9.57
C PHE A 322 -14.14 4.28 -10.68
N ALA A 323 -14.50 5.06 -11.69
CA ALA A 323 -15.19 4.55 -12.87
C ALA A 323 -14.29 3.58 -13.65
N ALA A 324 -13.03 3.94 -13.88
CA ALA A 324 -12.06 3.10 -14.56
C ALA A 324 -11.75 1.80 -13.78
N ALA A 325 -11.55 1.90 -12.47
CA ALA A 325 -11.29 0.75 -11.62
C ALA A 325 -12.45 -0.25 -11.60
N ARG A 326 -13.70 0.23 -11.54
CA ARG A 326 -14.90 -0.62 -11.59
C ARG A 326 -15.18 -1.18 -12.98
N GLY A 327 -14.93 -0.39 -14.02
CA GLY A 327 -15.17 -0.76 -15.42
C GLY A 327 -14.07 -1.64 -16.05
N GLY A 328 -13.03 -2.01 -15.28
CA GLY A 328 -11.92 -2.82 -15.78
C GLY A 328 -10.93 -2.08 -16.69
N ALA A 329 -11.05 -0.75 -16.80
CA ALA A 329 -10.13 0.10 -17.56
C ALA A 329 -8.86 0.41 -16.74
N ALA A 330 -8.15 -0.64 -16.41
CA ALA A 330 -7.03 -0.62 -15.48
C ALA A 330 -5.90 0.34 -15.88
N GLU A 331 -5.61 0.48 -17.18
CA GLU A 331 -4.60 1.42 -17.69
C GLU A 331 -4.97 2.89 -17.43
N VAL A 332 -6.27 3.21 -17.47
CA VAL A 332 -6.74 4.57 -17.14
C VAL A 332 -6.54 4.85 -15.65
N ALA A 333 -6.88 3.89 -14.79
CA ALA A 333 -6.65 4.01 -13.35
C ALA A 333 -5.16 4.17 -13.03
N ASP A 334 -4.28 3.40 -13.68
CA ASP A 334 -2.83 3.53 -13.52
C ASP A 334 -2.31 4.89 -14.00
N THR A 335 -2.81 5.38 -15.13
CA THR A 335 -2.42 6.70 -15.64
C THR A 335 -2.78 7.81 -14.65
N ILE A 336 -3.97 7.73 -14.06
CA ILE A 336 -4.40 8.69 -13.03
C ILE A 336 -3.52 8.57 -11.78
N ALA A 337 -3.27 7.34 -11.30
CA ALA A 337 -2.41 7.10 -10.15
C ALA A 337 -0.98 7.62 -10.39
N LEU A 338 -0.39 7.36 -11.56
CA LEU A 338 0.91 7.91 -11.94
C LEU A 338 0.93 9.43 -11.90
N GLY A 339 -0.10 10.08 -12.45
CA GLY A 339 -0.20 11.53 -12.42
C GLY A 339 -0.28 12.10 -11.01
N LEU A 340 -1.01 11.42 -10.11
CA LEU A 340 -1.09 11.82 -8.70
C LEU A 340 0.22 11.57 -7.96
N LEU A 341 0.86 10.43 -8.19
CA LEU A 341 2.15 10.08 -7.60
C LEU A 341 3.27 11.03 -8.05
N ALA A 342 3.24 11.48 -9.31
CA ALA A 342 4.23 12.42 -9.82
C ALA A 342 4.28 13.72 -9.01
N GLY A 343 3.15 14.14 -8.45
CA GLY A 343 3.04 15.43 -7.79
C GLY A 343 3.42 16.59 -8.71
N TRP A 344 3.28 17.80 -8.22
CA TRP A 344 3.79 18.99 -8.91
C TRP A 344 4.75 19.70 -7.98
N GLU A 345 5.60 20.53 -8.51
CA GLU A 345 6.37 21.45 -7.69
C GLU A 345 5.42 22.34 -6.89
N VAL A 346 5.49 22.23 -5.58
CA VAL A 346 4.75 23.10 -4.68
C VAL A 346 5.74 23.68 -3.69
N GLY A 347 5.87 24.99 -3.70
CA GLY A 347 6.74 25.70 -2.78
C GLY A 347 8.24 25.42 -2.96
N GLY A 348 8.68 25.02 -4.16
CA GLY A 348 10.08 24.79 -4.48
C GLY A 348 10.61 23.41 -4.08
N GLY A 349 9.73 22.48 -3.66
CA GLY A 349 10.11 21.10 -3.36
C GLY A 349 9.84 20.13 -4.51
N MET A 350 10.79 19.27 -4.84
CA MET A 350 10.57 18.16 -5.77
C MET A 350 10.17 16.90 -5.04
N VAL A 351 9.22 16.17 -5.61
CA VAL A 351 8.81 14.87 -5.08
C VAL A 351 9.92 13.85 -5.29
N ARG A 352 10.41 13.31 -4.20
CA ARG A 352 11.37 12.20 -4.20
C ARG A 352 10.69 10.88 -4.49
N ASP A 353 9.62 10.61 -3.76
CA ASP A 353 8.74 9.47 -3.95
C ASP A 353 7.38 9.74 -3.30
N ALA A 354 6.40 8.90 -3.58
CA ALA A 354 5.06 9.03 -3.02
C ALA A 354 4.39 7.65 -2.90
N ASP A 355 3.46 7.55 -1.95
CA ASP A 355 2.57 6.39 -1.83
C ASP A 355 1.16 6.81 -2.19
N PHE A 356 0.43 5.92 -2.83
CA PHE A 356 -0.95 6.16 -3.27
C PHE A 356 -1.88 5.06 -2.77
N ALA A 357 -3.06 5.46 -2.31
CA ALA A 357 -4.13 4.53 -2.00
C ALA A 357 -5.49 5.04 -2.49
N ALA A 358 -6.28 4.10 -2.99
CA ALA A 358 -7.70 4.28 -3.22
C ALA A 358 -8.46 3.58 -2.09
N MET A 359 -9.33 4.30 -1.43
CA MET A 359 -10.05 3.84 -0.24
C MET A 359 -11.55 3.94 -0.47
N ASN A 360 -12.28 2.96 0.04
CA ASN A 360 -13.73 3.03 0.12
C ASN A 360 -14.14 2.84 1.59
N PHE A 361 -14.90 3.77 2.10
CA PHE A 361 -15.50 3.70 3.42
C PHE A 361 -16.97 3.39 3.27
N HIS A 362 -17.42 2.29 3.81
CA HIS A 362 -18.82 1.89 3.84
C HIS A 362 -19.14 1.30 5.20
N GLY A 363 -20.37 1.45 5.66
CA GLY A 363 -20.81 0.93 6.95
C GLY A 363 -20.12 1.56 8.17
N VAL A 364 -19.45 2.72 8.01
CA VAL A 364 -18.84 3.48 9.11
C VAL A 364 -19.62 4.75 9.38
N ALA A 365 -19.71 5.18 10.64
CA ALA A 365 -20.42 6.39 11.00
C ALA A 365 -19.52 7.64 10.90
N THR A 366 -18.20 7.49 10.99
CA THR A 366 -17.24 8.59 10.93
C THR A 366 -16.00 8.21 10.12
N MET A 367 -15.28 9.20 9.59
CA MET A 367 -14.01 8.99 8.90
C MET A 367 -12.94 8.42 9.84
N GLU A 368 -12.99 8.71 11.14
CA GLU A 368 -12.10 8.13 12.14
C GLU A 368 -12.28 6.63 12.28
N GLN A 369 -13.53 6.16 12.32
CA GLN A 369 -13.82 4.71 12.29
C GLN A 369 -13.29 4.06 11.01
N GLY A 370 -13.48 4.73 9.86
CA GLY A 370 -12.93 4.28 8.60
C GLY A 370 -11.40 4.18 8.64
N LEU A 371 -10.74 5.18 9.21
CA LEU A 371 -9.29 5.18 9.38
C LEU A 371 -8.82 4.04 10.31
N GLU A 372 -9.47 3.82 11.44
CA GLU A 372 -9.15 2.71 12.35
C GLU A 372 -9.25 1.35 11.64
N THR A 373 -10.28 1.17 10.81
CA THR A 373 -10.44 -0.03 9.98
C THR A 373 -9.30 -0.19 8.97
N LEU A 374 -8.94 0.88 8.26
CA LEU A 374 -7.83 0.84 7.30
C LEU A 374 -6.51 0.49 7.98
N LEU A 375 -6.27 1.02 9.18
CA LEU A 375 -5.06 0.76 9.96
C LEU A 375 -5.00 -0.64 10.59
N MET A 376 -6.05 -1.44 10.47
CA MET A 376 -5.95 -2.87 10.75
C MET A 376 -4.99 -3.57 9.79
N THR A 377 -4.81 -3.05 8.57
CA THR A 377 -3.93 -3.63 7.57
C THR A 377 -2.55 -2.96 7.56
N PRO A 378 -1.46 -3.74 7.49
CA PRO A 378 -0.11 -3.18 7.54
C PRO A 378 0.19 -2.24 6.38
N ALA A 379 -0.24 -2.51 5.15
CA ALA A 379 0.02 -1.66 3.99
C ALA A 379 -0.49 -0.23 4.19
N MET A 380 -1.64 -0.04 4.83
CA MET A 380 -2.13 1.30 5.14
C MET A 380 -1.30 1.99 6.22
N ARG A 381 -0.75 1.22 7.16
CA ARG A 381 0.18 1.77 8.17
C ARG A 381 1.49 2.23 7.52
N THR A 382 2.04 1.46 6.57
CA THR A 382 3.26 1.85 5.85
C THR A 382 3.11 3.18 5.13
N MET A 383 1.93 3.48 4.61
CA MET A 383 1.64 4.73 3.91
C MET A 383 1.39 5.89 4.89
N LEU A 384 0.41 5.74 5.79
CA LEU A 384 -0.07 6.84 6.62
C LEU A 384 0.85 7.15 7.81
N LEU A 385 1.56 6.14 8.30
CA LEU A 385 2.48 6.25 9.43
C LEU A 385 3.96 6.26 9.02
N ASN A 386 4.25 6.47 7.74
CA ASN A 386 5.63 6.59 7.26
C ASN A 386 6.28 7.84 7.85
N PRO A 387 7.36 7.70 8.64
CA PRO A 387 8.01 8.85 9.27
C PRO A 387 8.68 9.80 8.27
N LYS A 388 8.98 9.32 7.06
CA LYS A 388 9.59 10.12 6.00
C LYS A 388 8.56 10.91 5.18
N ALA A 389 7.28 10.57 5.26
CA ALA A 389 6.23 11.35 4.59
C ALA A 389 6.02 12.68 5.31
N SER A 390 6.00 13.76 4.55
CA SER A 390 5.85 15.14 5.05
C SER A 390 4.58 15.84 4.57
N SER A 391 3.97 15.34 3.49
CA SER A 391 2.83 16.00 2.89
C SER A 391 1.79 15.00 2.41
N ILE A 392 0.55 15.45 2.31
CA ILE A 392 -0.58 14.64 1.88
C ILE A 392 -1.47 15.43 0.91
N ALA A 393 -1.89 14.78 -0.17
CA ALA A 393 -2.98 15.24 -1.00
C ALA A 393 -4.11 14.23 -0.91
N LEU A 394 -5.34 14.69 -0.73
CA LEU A 394 -6.48 13.81 -0.67
C LEU A 394 -7.76 14.48 -1.16
N ALA A 395 -8.63 13.67 -1.71
CA ALA A 395 -10.01 14.05 -1.99
C ALA A 395 -10.93 12.87 -1.70
N SER A 396 -12.14 13.19 -1.33
CA SER A 396 -13.19 12.20 -1.09
C SER A 396 -14.48 12.60 -1.76
N ARG A 397 -15.33 11.63 -2.05
CA ARG A 397 -16.67 11.84 -2.60
C ARG A 397 -17.63 10.80 -2.05
N ALA A 398 -18.79 11.28 -1.60
CA ALA A 398 -19.89 10.42 -1.21
C ALA A 398 -20.64 9.88 -2.44
N TYR A 399 -21.02 8.62 -2.39
CA TYR A 399 -21.86 7.91 -3.35
C TYR A 399 -23.01 7.23 -2.61
N ASP A 400 -24.01 6.80 -3.36
CA ASP A 400 -25.17 6.06 -2.83
C ASP A 400 -25.82 6.77 -1.63
N GLU A 401 -26.14 8.06 -1.80
CA GLU A 401 -26.76 8.90 -0.76
C GLU A 401 -25.92 9.00 0.53
N GLY A 402 -24.58 8.95 0.38
CA GLY A 402 -23.66 9.04 1.52
C GLY A 402 -23.35 7.71 2.21
N ARG A 403 -23.81 6.58 1.66
CA ARG A 403 -23.51 5.23 2.22
C ARG A 403 -22.08 4.77 1.98
N VAL A 404 -21.48 5.28 0.90
CA VAL A 404 -20.09 4.98 0.54
C VAL A 404 -19.36 6.29 0.35
N ILE A 405 -18.23 6.45 1.00
CA ILE A 405 -17.25 7.50 0.68
C ILE A 405 -16.06 6.84 0.01
N SER A 406 -15.79 7.28 -1.23
CA SER A 406 -14.58 6.91 -1.94
C SER A 406 -13.56 8.03 -1.81
N ALA A 407 -12.32 7.70 -1.47
CA ALA A 407 -11.24 8.65 -1.32
C ALA A 407 -9.99 8.20 -2.09
N LEU A 408 -9.28 9.17 -2.64
CA LEU A 408 -7.92 8.98 -3.15
C LEU A 408 -6.99 9.76 -2.22
N VAL A 409 -5.93 9.10 -1.80
CA VAL A 409 -4.94 9.66 -0.89
C VAL A 409 -3.55 9.43 -1.46
N THR A 410 -2.73 10.46 -1.45
CA THR A 410 -1.32 10.38 -1.83
C THR A 410 -0.48 11.04 -0.74
N THR A 411 0.48 10.34 -0.22
CA THR A 411 1.49 10.90 0.69
C THR A 411 2.78 11.13 -0.06
N TYR A 412 3.47 12.22 0.23
CA TYR A 412 4.67 12.62 -0.48
C TYR A 412 5.88 12.70 0.44
N ARG A 413 7.01 12.29 -0.12
CA ARG A 413 8.34 12.54 0.41
C ARG A 413 9.05 13.46 -0.57
N TYR A 414 9.51 14.59 -0.07
CA TYR A 414 10.25 15.55 -0.88
C TYR A 414 11.75 15.39 -0.63
N PHE A 415 12.54 15.72 -1.64
CA PHE A 415 13.92 16.07 -1.39
C PHE A 415 13.89 17.28 -0.47
N GLY A 416 14.44 17.20 0.71
CA GLY A 416 14.57 18.36 1.61
C GLY A 416 15.44 19.44 0.98
N THR A 417 15.70 20.51 1.71
CA THR A 417 16.76 21.47 1.35
C THR A 417 18.07 20.70 1.30
N VAL A 418 18.53 20.38 0.09
CA VAL A 418 19.78 19.66 -0.09
C VAL A 418 20.90 20.68 -0.07
N ASP A 419 21.81 20.54 0.87
CA ASP A 419 23.10 21.22 0.78
C ASP A 419 23.95 20.48 -0.25
N TYR A 420 23.93 20.98 -1.48
CA TYR A 420 24.66 20.36 -2.59
C TYR A 420 26.16 20.40 -2.36
N VAL A 421 26.68 21.48 -1.77
CA VAL A 421 28.11 21.61 -1.48
C VAL A 421 28.55 20.53 -0.48
N ALA A 422 27.83 20.40 0.62
CA ALA A 422 28.11 19.33 1.57
C ALA A 422 27.91 17.93 0.96
N SER A 423 26.95 17.76 0.05
CA SER A 423 26.73 16.50 -0.65
C SER A 423 27.87 16.15 -1.62
N GLU A 424 28.40 17.12 -2.34
CA GLU A 424 29.57 16.98 -3.20
C GLU A 424 30.80 16.56 -2.41
N GLU A 425 31.06 17.22 -1.28
CA GLU A 425 32.17 16.86 -0.37
C GLU A 425 32.00 15.43 0.14
N ALA A 426 30.83 15.06 0.60
CA ALA A 426 30.55 13.70 1.09
C ALA A 426 30.74 12.62 0.01
N LEU A 427 30.41 12.92 -1.26
CA LEU A 427 30.65 12.02 -2.39
C LEU A 427 32.13 11.84 -2.67
N LEU A 428 32.90 12.93 -2.69
CA LEU A 428 34.34 12.89 -2.90
C LEU A 428 35.08 12.18 -1.74
N ASP A 429 34.70 12.44 -0.51
CA ASP A 429 35.24 11.72 0.66
C ASP A 429 34.96 10.22 0.60
N ARG A 430 33.79 9.84 0.07
CA ARG A 430 33.47 8.41 -0.10
C ARG A 430 34.31 7.79 -1.22
N LEU A 431 34.50 8.48 -2.32
CA LEU A 431 35.39 8.05 -3.38
C LEU A 431 36.82 7.87 -2.85
N ASP A 432 37.30 8.81 -2.07
CA ASP A 432 38.63 8.73 -1.44
C ASP A 432 38.77 7.52 -0.50
N ARG A 433 37.75 7.21 0.30
CA ARG A 433 37.74 6.00 1.11
C ARG A 433 37.81 4.72 0.28
N TRP A 434 37.09 4.66 -0.86
CA TRP A 434 37.16 3.50 -1.76
C TRP A 434 38.51 3.36 -2.43
N ARG A 435 39.13 4.48 -2.82
CA ARG A 435 40.48 4.52 -3.37
C ARG A 435 41.52 4.06 -2.33
N ALA A 436 41.42 4.55 -1.13
CA ALA A 436 42.29 4.14 -0.03
C ALA A 436 42.18 2.64 0.27
N ALA A 437 40.98 2.05 0.21
CA ALA A 437 40.75 0.62 0.40
C ALA A 437 41.48 -0.25 -0.64
N VAL A 438 41.79 0.29 -1.83
CA VAL A 438 42.56 -0.39 -2.89
C VAL A 438 43.98 0.18 -3.03
N GLY A 439 44.46 0.92 -2.04
CA GLY A 439 45.84 1.43 -1.98
C GLY A 439 46.13 2.59 -2.95
N LYS A 440 45.10 3.37 -3.32
CA LYS A 440 45.24 4.52 -4.23
C LYS A 440 45.20 5.85 -3.46
N PRO A 441 45.92 6.89 -3.94
CA PRO A 441 45.88 8.20 -3.32
C PRO A 441 44.49 8.86 -3.49
N PRO A 442 44.13 9.84 -2.64
CA PRO A 442 42.95 10.63 -2.80
C PRO A 442 42.86 11.30 -4.19
N VAL A 443 41.62 11.66 -4.58
CA VAL A 443 41.42 12.43 -5.80
C VAL A 443 41.92 13.86 -5.65
N ILE A 444 42.30 14.48 -6.77
CA ILE A 444 42.68 15.90 -6.82
C ILE A 444 41.52 16.66 -7.44
N ARG A 445 40.96 17.63 -6.71
CA ARG A 445 39.93 18.51 -7.26
C ARG A 445 40.50 19.45 -8.32
N VAL A 446 39.80 19.55 -9.44
CA VAL A 446 40.21 20.46 -10.54
C VAL A 446 40.01 21.92 -10.13
N GLY A 447 38.89 22.23 -9.43
CA GLY A 447 38.57 23.57 -8.87
C GLY A 447 38.38 24.67 -9.92
N GLY A 448 37.72 25.73 -9.54
CA GLY A 448 37.56 27.03 -10.21
C GLY A 448 37.13 27.05 -11.69
N ASN A 449 37.96 26.52 -12.59
CA ASN A 449 37.74 26.59 -14.03
C ASN A 449 36.66 25.61 -14.55
N SER A 450 36.35 24.56 -13.80
CA SER A 450 35.31 23.57 -14.14
C SER A 450 33.89 23.99 -13.71
N ALA A 451 33.77 24.88 -12.75
CA ALA A 451 32.51 25.25 -12.15
C ALA A 451 31.49 25.82 -13.17
N GLN A 452 31.92 26.72 -14.05
CA GLN A 452 31.02 27.32 -15.04
C GLN A 452 30.54 26.33 -16.11
N PRO A 453 31.41 25.52 -16.75
CA PRO A 453 30.98 24.46 -17.67
C PRO A 453 30.07 23.41 -17.03
N LEU A 454 30.33 23.00 -15.77
CA LEU A 454 29.50 22.06 -15.04
C LEU A 454 28.11 22.64 -14.74
N ALA A 455 28.05 23.86 -14.25
CA ALA A 455 26.79 24.56 -14.01
C ALA A 455 25.97 24.72 -15.31
N ALA A 456 26.61 25.00 -16.44
CA ALA A 456 25.94 25.10 -17.73
C ALA A 456 25.38 23.74 -18.20
N ALA A 457 26.12 22.64 -17.96
CA ALA A 457 25.62 21.28 -18.22
C ALA A 457 24.42 20.96 -17.33
N ARG A 458 24.53 21.24 -16.04
CA ARG A 458 23.46 21.08 -15.06
C ARG A 458 22.18 21.77 -15.50
N GLU A 459 22.23 23.07 -15.77
CA GLU A 459 21.05 23.85 -16.20
C GLU A 459 20.47 23.33 -17.53
N SER A 460 21.32 22.89 -18.44
CA SER A 460 20.89 22.31 -19.72
C SER A 460 20.14 20.99 -19.52
N ILE A 461 20.57 20.12 -18.61
CA ILE A 461 19.91 18.86 -18.26
C ILE A 461 18.57 19.14 -17.59
N LYS A 462 18.52 20.08 -16.63
CA LYS A 462 17.26 20.52 -15.98
C LYS A 462 16.25 21.05 -17.01
N GLY A 463 16.72 21.77 -18.01
CA GLY A 463 15.91 22.24 -19.14
C GLY A 463 15.44 21.15 -20.10
N GLY A 464 15.75 19.89 -19.83
CA GLY A 464 15.30 18.74 -20.61
C GLY A 464 16.15 18.41 -21.82
N ARG A 465 17.36 18.94 -21.93
CA ARG A 465 18.33 18.55 -22.97
C ARG A 465 18.92 17.19 -22.64
N ASP A 466 19.23 16.41 -23.65
CA ASP A 466 19.95 15.15 -23.50
C ASP A 466 21.26 15.35 -22.72
N ALA A 467 21.46 14.50 -21.70
CA ALA A 467 22.59 14.63 -20.79
C ALA A 467 23.95 14.46 -21.47
N GLY A 468 24.05 13.56 -22.46
CA GLY A 468 25.26 13.35 -23.24
C GLY A 468 25.60 14.58 -24.06
N ILE A 469 24.61 15.22 -24.67
CA ILE A 469 24.80 16.45 -25.43
C ILE A 469 25.24 17.61 -24.53
N ALA A 470 24.60 17.74 -23.36
CA ALA A 470 24.93 18.78 -22.38
C ALA A 470 26.36 18.59 -21.84
N LEU A 471 26.71 17.36 -21.48
CA LEU A 471 28.03 17.00 -20.99
C LEU A 471 29.12 17.24 -22.05
N ASN A 472 28.91 16.78 -23.28
CA ASN A 472 29.88 17.01 -24.38
C ASN A 472 30.10 18.50 -24.63
N SER A 473 29.07 19.33 -24.48
CA SER A 473 29.22 20.78 -24.62
C SER A 473 30.07 21.37 -23.49
N ALA A 474 29.93 20.86 -22.26
CA ALA A 474 30.76 21.27 -21.14
C ALA A 474 32.21 20.80 -21.27
N LEU A 475 32.43 19.56 -21.72
CA LEU A 475 33.77 19.01 -21.94
C LEU A 475 34.54 19.80 -23.01
N ARG A 476 33.89 20.18 -24.11
CA ARG A 476 34.55 21.05 -25.13
C ARG A 476 34.98 22.39 -24.55
N ARG A 477 34.14 23.03 -23.74
CA ARG A 477 34.53 24.28 -23.08
C ARG A 477 35.71 24.09 -22.14
N LEU A 478 35.73 22.99 -21.38
CA LEU A 478 36.85 22.67 -20.50
C LEU A 478 38.16 22.48 -21.26
N VAL A 479 38.13 21.81 -22.41
CA VAL A 479 39.31 21.69 -23.27
C VAL A 479 39.78 23.06 -23.76
N ASP A 480 38.84 23.90 -24.21
CA ASP A 480 39.15 25.25 -24.72
C ASP A 480 39.69 26.20 -23.64
N GLU A 481 39.14 26.14 -22.43
CA GLU A 481 39.45 27.05 -21.33
C GLU A 481 40.63 26.58 -20.45
N VAL A 482 40.76 25.27 -20.24
CA VAL A 482 41.71 24.68 -19.29
C VAL A 482 42.83 23.96 -20.03
N GLY A 483 42.63 23.60 -21.30
CA GLY A 483 43.62 22.90 -22.12
C GLY A 483 43.85 21.42 -21.72
N ILE A 484 42.93 20.85 -20.91
CA ILE A 484 43.02 19.48 -20.42
C ILE A 484 41.91 18.65 -21.05
N ASP A 485 42.28 17.54 -21.68
CA ASP A 485 41.33 16.56 -22.19
C ASP A 485 40.72 15.78 -21.01
N MET A 486 39.43 16.02 -20.72
CA MET A 486 38.69 15.40 -19.64
C MET A 486 37.60 14.47 -20.16
N ARG A 487 37.37 13.43 -19.43
CA ARG A 487 36.19 12.56 -19.60
C ARG A 487 35.07 13.06 -18.73
N GLY A 488 33.85 12.68 -19.08
CA GLY A 488 32.69 13.04 -18.27
C GLY A 488 31.67 11.94 -18.28
N LEU A 489 30.85 11.95 -17.23
CA LEU A 489 29.68 11.10 -17.09
C LEU A 489 28.57 11.82 -16.32
N VAL A 490 27.34 11.38 -16.51
CA VAL A 490 26.20 11.82 -15.73
C VAL A 490 25.63 10.61 -15.01
N LEU A 491 25.55 10.67 -13.69
CA LEU A 491 24.96 9.64 -12.85
C LEU A 491 23.58 10.09 -12.40
N TYR A 492 22.65 9.16 -12.36
CA TYR A 492 21.29 9.38 -11.82
C TYR A 492 21.06 8.47 -10.62
N THR A 493 20.47 9.02 -9.58
CA THR A 493 20.12 8.25 -8.38
C THR A 493 18.96 8.88 -7.63
N SER A 494 18.16 8.06 -6.95
CA SER A 494 17.19 8.52 -5.95
C SER A 494 17.81 8.72 -4.56
N ASP A 495 19.02 8.18 -4.33
CA ASP A 495 19.75 8.28 -3.06
C ASP A 495 21.25 8.50 -3.34
N LEU A 496 21.76 9.67 -2.94
CA LEU A 496 23.18 10.00 -3.08
C LEU A 496 24.09 9.01 -2.34
N ASN A 497 23.60 8.32 -1.31
CA ASN A 497 24.36 7.31 -0.60
C ASN A 497 24.50 5.99 -1.37
N ALA A 498 23.63 5.73 -2.33
CA ALA A 498 23.64 4.52 -3.14
C ALA A 498 24.49 4.63 -4.43
N ILE A 499 25.16 5.75 -4.64
CA ILE A 499 25.97 5.96 -5.85
C ILE A 499 27.21 5.06 -5.85
N SER A 500 27.44 4.46 -7.00
CA SER A 500 28.70 3.77 -7.34
C SER A 500 29.42 4.53 -8.44
N PHE A 501 30.69 4.83 -8.21
CA PHE A 501 31.54 5.40 -9.25
C PHE A 501 32.11 4.31 -10.15
N PRO A 502 32.43 4.63 -11.42
CA PRO A 502 33.09 3.69 -12.30
C PRO A 502 34.42 3.17 -11.73
N PRO A 503 34.81 1.91 -12.06
CA PRO A 503 36.02 1.29 -11.53
C PRO A 503 37.31 2.07 -11.83
N ASP A 504 37.41 2.74 -12.95
CA ASP A 504 38.57 3.55 -13.34
C ASP A 504 38.79 4.73 -12.39
N LEU A 505 37.75 5.37 -11.86
CA LEU A 505 37.86 6.40 -10.82
C LEU A 505 38.40 5.85 -9.49
N ILE A 506 38.16 4.57 -9.22
CA ILE A 506 38.62 3.94 -7.98
C ILE A 506 40.05 3.42 -8.12
N THR A 507 40.40 2.82 -9.27
CA THR A 507 41.63 2.05 -9.43
C THR A 507 42.77 2.79 -10.11
N ALA A 508 42.49 3.88 -10.84
CA ALA A 508 43.55 4.65 -11.52
C ALA A 508 44.59 5.20 -10.54
N PRO A 509 45.86 5.26 -10.94
CA PRO A 509 46.95 5.76 -10.08
C PRO A 509 46.72 7.19 -9.62
N ARG A 510 46.26 8.05 -10.51
CA ARG A 510 45.97 9.45 -10.26
C ARG A 510 44.64 9.83 -10.89
N VAL A 511 43.80 10.52 -10.16
CA VAL A 511 42.51 11.03 -10.65
C VAL A 511 42.41 12.51 -10.31
N GLN A 512 42.14 13.32 -11.33
CA GLN A 512 41.69 14.68 -11.16
C GLN A 512 40.18 14.69 -11.46
N ILE A 513 39.38 15.29 -10.62
CA ILE A 513 37.91 15.22 -10.69
C ILE A 513 37.28 16.53 -10.26
N ASP A 514 36.14 16.83 -10.86
CA ASP A 514 35.19 17.79 -10.34
C ASP A 514 33.76 17.27 -10.59
N LEU A 515 32.83 17.70 -9.79
CA LEU A 515 31.45 17.27 -9.90
C LEU A 515 30.48 18.36 -9.46
N ASP A 516 29.27 18.30 -9.99
CA ASP A 516 28.17 19.21 -9.66
C ASP A 516 26.90 18.38 -9.50
N ILE A 517 26.17 18.60 -8.43
CA ILE A 517 24.96 17.85 -8.07
C ILE A 517 23.75 18.77 -8.17
N ASP A 518 22.68 18.24 -8.74
CA ASP A 518 21.37 18.86 -8.64
C ASP A 518 20.29 17.77 -8.68
N HIS A 519 19.04 18.15 -8.57
CA HIS A 519 17.91 17.25 -8.73
C HIS A 519 16.87 17.86 -9.68
N PHE A 520 16.12 17.01 -10.33
CA PHE A 520 15.03 17.40 -11.22
C PHE A 520 14.04 16.23 -11.37
N GLN A 521 12.90 16.52 -11.94
CA GLN A 521 11.95 15.48 -12.35
C GLN A 521 12.12 15.23 -13.85
N PRO A 522 12.68 14.07 -14.26
CA PRO A 522 12.83 13.73 -15.66
C PRO A 522 11.47 13.64 -16.35
N ARG A 523 11.42 14.06 -17.62
CA ARG A 523 10.20 13.99 -18.41
C ARG A 523 9.69 12.54 -18.49
N GLY A 524 8.44 12.30 -18.09
CA GLY A 524 7.84 10.96 -18.04
C GLY A 524 8.20 10.13 -16.81
N SER A 525 9.01 10.65 -15.89
CA SER A 525 9.23 10.03 -14.58
C SER A 525 8.18 10.52 -13.58
N PRO A 526 7.59 9.63 -12.76
CA PRO A 526 6.74 10.05 -11.64
C PRO A 526 7.55 10.62 -10.46
N TRP A 527 8.87 10.47 -10.45
CA TRP A 527 9.74 10.81 -9.34
C TRP A 527 10.81 11.82 -9.72
N GLY A 528 11.19 12.65 -8.75
CA GLY A 528 12.43 13.41 -8.80
C GLY A 528 13.64 12.49 -8.69
N THR A 529 14.75 12.89 -9.28
CA THR A 529 16.03 12.20 -9.20
C THR A 529 17.16 13.18 -9.01
N PHE A 530 18.17 12.79 -8.24
CA PHE A 530 19.44 13.48 -8.28
C PHE A 530 20.16 13.13 -9.58
N PHE A 531 20.88 14.07 -10.08
CA PHE A 531 21.88 13.81 -11.10
C PHE A 531 23.20 14.48 -10.74
N ILE A 532 24.28 13.82 -11.07
CA ILE A 532 25.64 14.27 -10.81
C ILE A 532 26.36 14.36 -12.14
N VAL A 533 26.79 15.55 -12.48
CA VAL A 533 27.67 15.78 -13.63
C VAL A 533 29.10 15.64 -13.13
N VAL A 534 29.84 14.65 -13.63
CA VAL A 534 31.21 14.38 -13.23
C VAL A 534 32.12 14.60 -14.41
N VAL A 535 33.19 15.35 -14.21
CA VAL A 535 34.29 15.47 -15.17
C VAL A 535 35.60 15.02 -14.52
N TYR A 536 36.41 14.26 -15.23
CA TYR A 536 37.61 13.69 -14.66
C TYR A 536 38.67 13.35 -15.71
N THR A 537 39.89 13.26 -15.26
CA THR A 537 41.00 12.66 -16.01
C THR A 537 41.73 11.62 -15.16
N THR A 538 42.20 10.56 -15.80
CA THR A 538 42.95 9.48 -15.16
C THR A 538 44.30 9.36 -15.83
N ASN A 539 45.40 9.41 -15.05
CA ASN A 539 46.77 9.25 -15.50
C ASN A 539 47.40 8.02 -14.83
#